data_a5b5e196ca572d760e31610929aedc9c
#
_entry.id   a5b5e196ca572d760e31610929aedc9c
#
_cell.length_a   1.000
_cell.length_b   1.000
_cell.length_c   1.000
_cell.angle_alpha   90.00
_cell.angle_beta   90.00
_cell.angle_gamma   90.00
#
_symmetry.space_group_name_H-M   'P 1'
#
loop_
_entity.id
_entity.type
_entity.pdbx_description
1 polymer ?
#
loop_
_entity_poly.entity_id
_entity_poly.type
_entity_poly.pdbx_seq_one_letter_code
_entity_poly.pdbx_strand_id
1 'polypeptide(L)'
;METTEDIRGAVLKYVKAEYLEDDDQEINCDTPLISGGIVDSFSMVSLKRFLENKYKIQIPDDKATPEAFDNVNRITALVQTFVGGKV
;
A
#
# COMPACT_ATOMS: atom_id res chain seq x y z
N MET A 1 -3.04 1.47 -18.57
CA MET A 1 -4.12 1.74 -17.61
C MET A 1 -3.99 0.82 -16.40
N GLU A 2 -3.98 1.39 -15.20
CA GLU A 2 -3.78 0.59 -14.00
C GLU A 2 -5.09 -0.07 -13.58
N THR A 3 -5.07 -1.38 -13.44
CA THR A 3 -6.22 -2.11 -12.92
C THR A 3 -6.04 -2.32 -11.42
N THR A 4 -7.11 -2.74 -10.75
CA THR A 4 -7.05 -3.05 -9.33
C THR A 4 -5.98 -4.12 -9.04
N GLU A 5 -5.90 -5.11 -9.91
CA GLU A 5 -4.91 -6.17 -9.73
C GLU A 5 -3.48 -5.70 -9.96
N ASP A 6 -3.29 -4.78 -10.90
CA ASP A 6 -1.97 -4.19 -11.13
C ASP A 6 -1.51 -3.41 -9.91
N ILE A 7 -2.40 -2.63 -9.33
CA ILE A 7 -2.11 -1.86 -8.12
C ILE A 7 -1.83 -2.80 -6.96
N ARG A 8 -2.68 -3.79 -6.78
CA ARG A 8 -2.53 -4.76 -5.69
C ARG A 8 -1.20 -5.49 -5.78
N GLY A 9 -0.86 -5.96 -6.98
CA GLY A 9 0.40 -6.66 -7.19
C GLY A 9 1.61 -5.79 -6.95
N ALA A 10 1.55 -4.53 -7.39
CA ALA A 10 2.65 -3.60 -7.19
C ALA A 10 2.85 -3.28 -5.71
N VAL A 11 1.76 -3.08 -4.98
CA VAL A 11 1.84 -2.78 -3.54
C VAL A 11 2.38 -3.99 -2.79
N LEU A 12 1.87 -5.17 -3.10
CA LEU A 12 2.31 -6.41 -2.44
C LEU A 12 3.80 -6.64 -2.68
N LYS A 13 4.23 -6.46 -3.91
CA LYS A 13 5.64 -6.64 -4.27
C LYS A 13 6.53 -5.65 -3.54
N TYR A 14 6.10 -4.39 -3.46
CA TYR A 14 6.84 -3.35 -2.78
C TYR A 14 6.99 -3.68 -1.30
N VAL A 15 5.89 -4.08 -0.66
CA VAL A 15 5.91 -4.41 0.76
C VAL A 15 6.84 -5.58 1.02
N LYS A 16 6.77 -6.60 0.19
CA LYS A 16 7.65 -7.76 0.35
C LYS A 16 9.11 -7.38 0.20
N ALA A 17 9.41 -6.53 -0.77
CA ALA A 17 10.80 -6.15 -1.04
C ALA A 17 11.37 -5.23 0.04
N GLU A 18 10.55 -4.35 0.59
CA GLU A 18 11.04 -3.33 1.51
C GLU A 18 10.94 -3.72 2.97
N TYR A 19 9.95 -4.51 3.34
CA TYR A 19 9.66 -4.75 4.76
C TYR A 19 9.83 -6.18 5.20
N LEU A 20 9.95 -7.13 4.28
CA LEU A 20 10.18 -8.52 4.62
C LEU A 20 11.62 -8.89 4.28
N GLU A 21 12.37 -9.27 5.31
CA GLU A 21 13.77 -9.65 5.13
C GLU A 21 13.91 -11.13 4.75
N ASP A 22 12.88 -11.89 4.99
CA ASP A 22 12.91 -13.33 4.83
C ASP A 22 11.93 -13.76 3.74
N ASP A 23 12.43 -14.39 2.70
CA ASP A 23 11.59 -14.89 1.61
C ASP A 23 10.61 -15.96 2.06
N ASP A 24 10.89 -16.58 3.22
CA ASP A 24 10.01 -17.61 3.77
C ASP A 24 8.74 -17.01 4.38
N GLN A 25 8.74 -15.72 4.65
CA GLN A 25 7.54 -15.05 5.15
C GLN A 25 6.61 -14.74 3.99
N GLU A 26 5.49 -15.40 3.98
CA GLU A 26 4.49 -15.13 2.97
C GLU A 26 3.42 -14.22 3.54
N ILE A 27 3.14 -13.15 2.82
CA ILE A 27 2.02 -12.27 3.12
C ILE A 27 1.08 -12.31 1.92
N ASN A 28 -0.18 -12.08 2.20
CA ASN A 28 -1.18 -11.95 1.15
C ASN A 28 -1.83 -10.59 1.27
N CYS A 29 -2.84 -10.35 0.45
CA CYS A 29 -3.49 -9.04 0.42
C CYS A 29 -4.29 -8.73 1.68
N ASP A 30 -4.60 -9.73 2.49
CA ASP A 30 -5.34 -9.56 3.73
C ASP A 30 -4.46 -9.52 4.97
N THR A 31 -3.16 -9.76 4.81
CA THR A 31 -2.24 -9.79 5.94
C THR A 31 -2.17 -8.42 6.61
N PRO A 32 -2.38 -8.34 7.93
CA PRO A 32 -2.25 -7.06 8.63
C PRO A 32 -0.82 -6.55 8.57
N LEU A 33 -0.62 -5.37 7.99
CA LEU A 33 0.70 -4.78 7.87
C LEU A 33 1.03 -3.91 9.07
N ILE A 34 0.13 -3.01 9.41
CA ILE A 34 0.34 -2.09 10.53
C ILE A 34 0.07 -2.80 11.85
N SER A 35 -1.11 -3.39 11.98
CA SER A 35 -1.47 -4.08 13.22
C SER A 35 -0.68 -5.36 13.42
N GLY A 36 -0.16 -5.94 12.34
CA GLY A 36 0.70 -7.12 12.43
C GLY A 36 2.16 -6.79 12.67
N GLY A 37 2.52 -5.51 12.68
CA GLY A 37 3.88 -5.09 12.99
C GLY A 37 4.87 -5.18 11.83
N ILE A 38 4.40 -5.47 10.63
CA ILE A 38 5.28 -5.53 9.46
C ILE A 38 5.67 -4.14 9.00
N VAL A 39 4.73 -3.21 9.03
CA VAL A 39 4.94 -1.82 8.62
C VAL A 39 4.64 -0.92 9.82
N ASP A 40 5.58 -0.07 10.18
CA ASP A 40 5.37 0.89 11.27
C ASP A 40 4.97 2.25 10.71
N SER A 41 4.78 3.23 11.61
CA SER A 41 4.34 4.57 11.22
C SER A 41 5.31 5.26 10.27
N PHE A 42 6.60 5.04 10.46
CA PHE A 42 7.61 5.64 9.61
C PHE A 42 7.63 4.99 8.24
N SER A 43 7.51 3.68 8.22
CA SER A 43 7.47 2.94 6.97
C SER A 43 6.23 3.26 6.17
N MET A 44 5.12 3.55 6.88
CA MET A 44 3.88 3.94 6.23
C MET A 44 4.07 5.21 5.39
N VAL A 45 4.85 6.16 5.88
CA VAL A 45 5.14 7.39 5.14
C VAL A 45 5.89 7.07 3.85
N SER A 46 6.86 6.17 3.92
CA SER A 46 7.60 5.75 2.72
C SER A 46 6.69 5.07 1.72
N LEU A 47 5.80 4.22 2.20
CA LEU A 47 4.84 3.54 1.34
C LEU A 47 3.91 4.53 0.68
N LYS A 48 3.44 5.52 1.43
CA LYS A 48 2.60 6.59 0.89
C LYS A 48 3.31 7.31 -0.26
N ARG A 49 4.56 7.68 -0.04
CA ARG A 49 5.35 8.38 -1.06
C ARG A 49 5.56 7.51 -2.30
N PHE A 50 5.82 6.23 -2.09
CA PHE A 50 5.95 5.31 -3.20
C PHE A 50 4.70 5.32 -4.07
N LEU A 51 3.53 5.27 -3.45
CA LEU A 51 2.27 5.26 -4.16
C LEU A 51 2.03 6.58 -4.88
N GLU A 52 2.33 7.69 -4.22
CA GLU A 52 2.15 8.99 -4.82
C GLU A 52 3.02 9.17 -6.06
N ASN A 53 4.26 8.71 -6.00
CA ASN A 53 5.18 8.82 -7.11
C ASN A 53 4.84 7.86 -8.24
N LYS A 54 4.46 6.64 -7.88
CA LYS A 54 4.18 5.62 -8.88
C LYS A 54 2.92 5.93 -9.68
N TYR A 55 1.89 6.40 -9.01
CA TYR A 55 0.60 6.64 -9.65
C TYR A 55 0.30 8.11 -9.87
N LYS A 56 1.25 8.98 -9.49
CA LYS A 56 1.13 10.43 -9.66
C LYS A 56 -0.14 10.96 -9.03
N ILE A 57 -0.35 10.58 -7.80
CA ILE A 57 -1.51 11.00 -6.99
C ILE A 57 -1.00 11.69 -5.73
N GLN A 58 -1.90 12.36 -5.04
CA GLN A 58 -1.61 12.93 -3.73
C GLN A 58 -2.58 12.33 -2.73
N ILE A 59 -2.04 11.73 -1.69
CA ILE A 59 -2.85 11.14 -0.64
C ILE A 59 -2.84 12.10 0.55
N PRO A 60 -3.98 12.73 0.87
CA PRO A 60 -4.03 13.65 2.00
C PRO A 60 -3.74 12.94 3.32
N ASP A 61 -3.20 13.69 4.27
CA ASP A 61 -2.86 13.10 5.57
C ASP A 61 -4.06 12.50 6.29
N ASP A 62 -5.24 13.08 6.11
CA ASP A 62 -6.44 12.55 6.74
C ASP A 62 -6.90 11.22 6.12
N LYS A 63 -6.41 10.90 4.94
CA LYS A 63 -6.68 9.62 4.29
C LYS A 63 -5.54 8.62 4.52
N ALA A 64 -4.37 9.11 4.89
CA ALA A 64 -3.19 8.28 5.10
C ALA A 64 -3.14 7.79 6.54
N THR A 65 -4.13 6.99 6.92
CA THR A 65 -4.26 6.48 8.28
C THR A 65 -3.70 5.06 8.37
N PRO A 66 -3.31 4.60 9.57
CA PRO A 66 -2.88 3.22 9.73
C PRO A 66 -3.94 2.22 9.28
N GLU A 67 -5.21 2.54 9.48
CA GLU A 67 -6.29 1.66 9.04
C GLU A 67 -6.32 1.52 7.53
N ALA A 68 -6.08 2.61 6.83
CA ALA A 68 -6.10 2.60 5.37
C ALA A 68 -4.92 1.83 4.78
N PHE A 69 -3.84 1.70 5.54
CA PHE A 69 -2.64 1.00 5.10
C PHE A 69 -2.43 -0.34 5.80
N ASP A 70 -3.44 -0.84 6.49
CA ASP A 70 -3.29 -2.04 7.31
C ASP A 70 -3.15 -3.33 6.50
N ASN A 71 -3.65 -3.36 5.27
CA ASN A 71 -3.39 -4.50 4.39
C ASN A 71 -3.37 -4.03 2.93
N VAL A 72 -2.92 -4.91 2.05
CA VAL A 72 -2.76 -4.56 0.64
C VAL A 72 -4.11 -4.23 -0.01
N ASN A 73 -5.15 -4.95 0.37
CA ASN A 73 -6.48 -4.67 -0.17
C ASN A 73 -6.96 -3.26 0.16
N ARG A 74 -6.72 -2.83 1.40
CA ARG A 74 -7.10 -1.47 1.81
C ARG A 74 -6.27 -0.42 1.11
N ILE A 75 -4.98 -0.67 0.96
CA ILE A 75 -4.09 0.24 0.23
C ILE A 75 -4.54 0.35 -1.22
N THR A 76 -4.85 -0.78 -1.83
CA THR A 76 -5.31 -0.82 -3.22
C THR A 76 -6.59 -0.02 -3.38
N ALA A 77 -7.53 -0.19 -2.46
CA ALA A 77 -8.80 0.55 -2.51
C ALA A 77 -8.56 2.05 -2.40
N LEU A 78 -7.65 2.45 -1.52
CA LEU A 78 -7.31 3.86 -1.34
C LEU A 78 -6.72 4.44 -2.63
N VAL A 79 -5.74 3.75 -3.21
CA VAL A 79 -5.11 4.19 -4.45
C VAL A 79 -6.13 4.25 -5.58
N GLN A 80 -6.99 3.25 -5.65
CA GLN A 80 -8.01 3.18 -6.68
C GLN A 80 -8.94 4.41 -6.64
N THR A 81 -9.24 4.87 -5.43
CA THR A 81 -10.08 6.05 -5.25
C THR A 81 -9.47 7.28 -5.93
N PHE A 82 -8.17 7.43 -5.84
CA PHE A 82 -7.49 8.58 -6.44
C PHE A 82 -7.22 8.39 -7.92
N VAL A 83 -6.85 7.19 -8.31
CA VAL A 83 -6.54 6.90 -9.72
C VAL A 83 -7.83 6.89 -10.54
N GLY A 84 -8.84 6.17 -10.08
CA GLY A 84 -10.10 6.05 -10.79
C GLY A 84 -10.90 7.34 -10.81
N GLY A 85 -10.77 8.14 -9.76
CA GLY A 85 -11.53 9.38 -9.63
C GLY A 85 -11.14 10.47 -10.60
N LYS A 86 -10.09 10.25 -11.36
CA LYS A 86 -9.61 11.25 -12.33
C LYS A 86 -10.28 11.13 -13.70
N VAL A 87 -11.08 10.16 -13.83
CA VAL A 87 -11.76 9.93 -15.11
C VAL A 87 -12.93 10.88 -15.29
#